data_77d4c305e93ddbf47c2960d752dabac0
#
_entry.id   77d4c305e93ddbf47c2960d752dabac0
#
_cell.length_a   1.000
_cell.length_b   1.000
_cell.length_c   1.000
_cell.angle_alpha   90.00
_cell.angle_beta   90.00
_cell.angle_gamma   90.00
#
_symmetry.space_group_name_H-M   'P 1'
#
loop_
_entity.id
_entity.type
_entity.pdbx_description
1 polymer ?
#
loop_
_entity_poly.entity_id
_entity_poly.type
_entity_poly.pdbx_seq_one_letter_code
_entity_poly.pdbx_strand_id
1 'polypeptide(L)'
;MRPFTLDPFTIDIPQADINDLHRRLDATRWPEAETVDDWSQGIPLAYVKELADYWRHSYDWRSREARMNAFDQFVTEIDDLSIHFIHQRSPESNAMPLLITHGWPGSIVEFLDVIGPLTDPVAHGGKAEDAFHVVCPSL
;
A
#
# COMPACT_ATOMS: atom_id res chain seq x y z
N MET A 1 -2.70 -32.43 -0.23
CA MET A 1 -2.37 -31.02 -0.46
C MET A 1 -3.58 -30.40 -1.11
N ARG A 2 -4.24 -29.41 -0.50
CA ARG A 2 -5.35 -28.70 -1.16
C ARG A 2 -4.76 -27.94 -2.36
N PRO A 3 -5.45 -27.88 -3.51
CA PRO A 3 -4.99 -27.05 -4.60
C PRO A 3 -4.98 -25.58 -4.15
N PHE A 4 -3.91 -24.86 -4.43
CA PHE A 4 -3.86 -23.42 -4.21
C PHE A 4 -4.89 -22.75 -5.14
N THR A 5 -5.78 -21.96 -4.58
CA THR A 5 -6.68 -21.08 -5.34
C THR A 5 -6.10 -19.67 -5.31
N LEU A 6 -6.20 -18.98 -6.43
CA LEU A 6 -5.92 -17.56 -6.54
C LEU A 6 -7.25 -16.86 -6.76
N ASP A 7 -7.80 -16.30 -5.70
CA ASP A 7 -9.09 -15.61 -5.77
C ASP A 7 -8.82 -14.13 -6.05
N PRO A 8 -9.37 -13.56 -7.15
CA PRO A 8 -9.23 -12.14 -7.44
C PRO A 8 -9.70 -11.28 -6.27
N PHE A 9 -8.96 -10.23 -5.98
CA PHE A 9 -9.26 -9.33 -4.88
C PHE A 9 -9.32 -7.88 -5.37
N THR A 10 -10.22 -7.10 -4.79
CA THR A 10 -10.34 -5.65 -5.03
C THR A 10 -10.50 -4.97 -3.68
N ILE A 11 -9.72 -3.94 -3.44
CA ILE A 11 -9.87 -3.10 -2.25
C ILE A 11 -11.14 -2.26 -2.45
N ASP A 12 -12.11 -2.45 -1.55
CA ASP A 12 -13.38 -1.71 -1.56
C ASP A 12 -13.76 -1.39 -0.11
N ILE A 13 -13.15 -0.33 0.43
CA ILE A 13 -13.41 0.08 1.81
C ILE A 13 -14.77 0.75 1.90
N PRO A 14 -15.69 0.25 2.75
CA PRO A 14 -17.00 0.84 2.90
C PRO A 14 -16.93 2.34 3.27
N GLN A 15 -17.82 3.15 2.71
CA GLN A 15 -17.89 4.58 3.04
C GLN A 15 -18.13 4.83 4.54
N ALA A 16 -18.83 3.91 5.19
CA ALA A 16 -19.07 3.98 6.64
C ALA A 16 -17.76 3.95 7.45
N ASP A 17 -16.75 3.17 7.01
CA ASP A 17 -15.45 3.05 7.70
C ASP A 17 -14.62 4.33 7.50
N ILE A 18 -14.68 4.92 6.29
CA ILE A 18 -14.05 6.21 6.02
C ILE A 18 -14.70 7.32 6.87
N ASN A 19 -16.03 7.30 6.98
CA ASN A 19 -16.75 8.26 7.82
C ASN A 19 -16.42 8.06 9.32
N ASP A 20 -16.24 6.80 9.77
CA ASP A 20 -15.81 6.52 11.15
C ASP A 20 -14.38 7.01 11.40
N LEU A 21 -13.45 6.81 10.44
CA LEU A 21 -12.10 7.39 10.52
C LEU A 21 -12.18 8.92 10.68
N HIS A 22 -12.95 9.60 9.85
CA HIS A 22 -13.11 11.05 9.93
C HIS A 22 -13.66 11.49 11.30
N ARG A 23 -14.68 10.80 11.81
CA ARG A 23 -15.23 11.07 13.14
C ARG A 23 -14.20 10.87 14.26
N ARG A 24 -13.33 9.85 14.14
CA ARG A 24 -12.24 9.60 15.11
C ARG A 24 -11.16 10.68 15.05
N LEU A 25 -10.81 11.15 13.86
CA LEU A 25 -9.88 12.26 13.68
C LEU A 25 -10.44 13.54 14.34
N ASP A 26 -11.74 13.86 14.11
CA ASP A 26 -12.43 15.00 14.76
C ASP A 26 -12.45 14.89 16.29
N ALA A 27 -12.53 13.66 16.84
CA ALA A 27 -12.60 13.39 18.26
C ALA A 27 -11.23 13.11 18.91
N THR A 28 -10.12 13.38 18.20
CA THR A 28 -8.77 13.12 18.73
C THR A 28 -8.48 13.94 19.96
N ARG A 29 -8.07 13.27 21.06
CA ARG A 29 -7.57 13.93 22.26
C ARG A 29 -6.06 14.07 22.14
N TRP A 30 -5.63 15.30 21.92
CA TRP A 30 -4.22 15.61 21.77
C TRP A 30 -3.48 15.56 23.10
N PRO A 31 -2.21 15.10 23.10
CA PRO A 31 -1.35 15.21 24.29
C PRO A 31 -0.95 16.66 24.54
N GLU A 32 -0.24 16.88 25.63
CA GLU A 32 0.46 18.16 25.85
C GLU A 32 1.54 18.38 24.78
N ALA A 33 1.81 19.66 24.48
CA ALA A 33 2.85 20.01 23.56
C ALA A 33 4.24 19.71 24.17
N GLU A 34 5.21 19.50 23.28
CA GLU A 34 6.64 19.45 23.62
C GLU A 34 7.08 20.73 24.34
N THR A 35 8.16 20.64 25.12
CA THR A 35 8.69 21.76 25.91
C THR A 35 9.82 22.51 25.21
N VAL A 36 10.12 22.18 23.95
CA VAL A 36 11.16 22.79 23.13
C VAL A 36 10.54 23.29 21.81
N ASP A 37 11.20 24.25 21.17
CA ASP A 37 10.73 24.85 19.91
C ASP A 37 11.36 24.17 18.66
N ASP A 38 11.86 22.96 18.82
CA ASP A 38 12.51 22.21 17.75
C ASP A 38 12.09 20.72 17.72
N TRP A 39 12.73 19.91 16.88
CA TRP A 39 12.43 18.50 16.71
C TRP A 39 13.23 17.57 17.66
N SER A 40 13.96 18.10 18.63
CA SER A 40 14.84 17.29 19.50
C SER A 40 14.09 16.30 20.39
N GLN A 41 12.82 16.57 20.70
CA GLN A 41 11.95 15.67 21.46
C GLN A 41 11.05 14.79 20.56
N GLY A 42 11.21 14.85 19.26
CA GLY A 42 10.39 14.11 18.29
C GLY A 42 9.55 15.05 17.41
N ILE A 43 8.48 14.52 16.86
CA ILE A 43 7.59 15.28 15.98
C ILE A 43 6.80 16.30 16.81
N PRO A 44 6.86 17.60 16.48
CA PRO A 44 6.09 18.64 17.18
C PRO A 44 4.57 18.38 17.08
N LEU A 45 3.86 18.64 18.17
CA LEU A 45 2.41 18.45 18.22
C LEU A 45 1.66 19.28 17.16
N ALA A 46 2.14 20.49 16.89
CA ALA A 46 1.56 21.35 15.85
C ALA A 46 1.59 20.68 14.47
N TYR A 47 2.74 20.08 14.11
CA TYR A 47 2.88 19.36 12.84
C TYR A 47 1.93 18.13 12.75
N VAL A 48 1.80 17.36 13.83
CA VAL A 48 0.87 16.20 13.85
C VAL A 48 -0.58 16.65 13.70
N LYS A 49 -0.96 17.80 14.29
CA LYS A 49 -2.30 18.37 14.13
C LYS A 49 -2.55 18.80 12.67
N GLU A 50 -1.59 19.45 12.03
CA GLU A 50 -1.69 19.82 10.61
C GLU A 50 -1.83 18.58 9.71
N LEU A 51 -1.06 17.53 9.97
CA LEU A 51 -1.15 16.26 9.24
C LEU A 51 -2.51 15.58 9.43
N ALA A 52 -3.03 15.57 10.65
CA ALA A 52 -4.36 15.01 10.95
C ALA A 52 -5.48 15.83 10.29
N ASP A 53 -5.36 17.15 10.25
CA ASP A 53 -6.30 18.03 9.56
C ASP A 53 -6.29 17.78 8.04
N TYR A 54 -5.11 17.67 7.43
CA TYR A 54 -4.97 17.27 6.04
C TYR A 54 -5.62 15.90 5.79
N TRP A 55 -5.34 14.91 6.63
CA TRP A 55 -5.90 13.58 6.51
C TRP A 55 -7.42 13.58 6.60
N ARG A 56 -7.96 14.40 7.50
CA ARG A 56 -9.39 14.55 7.72
C ARG A 56 -10.12 15.23 6.58
N HIS A 57 -9.54 16.29 5.98
CA HIS A 57 -10.28 17.19 5.09
C HIS A 57 -9.82 17.15 3.63
N SER A 58 -8.56 16.76 3.38
CA SER A 58 -7.93 16.88 2.06
C SER A 58 -7.43 15.57 1.46
N TYR A 59 -7.24 14.53 2.28
CA TYR A 59 -6.75 13.25 1.79
C TYR A 59 -7.85 12.49 1.06
N ASP A 60 -7.64 12.26 -0.24
CA ASP A 60 -8.57 11.52 -1.08
C ASP A 60 -8.27 10.01 -1.05
N TRP A 61 -8.93 9.29 -0.14
CA TRP A 61 -8.82 7.83 -0.05
C TRP A 61 -9.21 7.15 -1.36
N ARG A 62 -10.31 7.58 -2.03
CA ARG A 62 -10.79 6.91 -3.25
C ARG A 62 -9.78 6.95 -4.38
N SER A 63 -9.06 8.05 -4.53
CA SER A 63 -7.95 8.15 -5.47
C SER A 63 -6.81 7.16 -5.14
N ARG A 64 -6.51 6.95 -3.86
CA ARG A 64 -5.48 6.00 -3.41
C ARG A 64 -5.92 4.55 -3.58
N GLU A 65 -7.15 4.24 -3.23
CA GLU A 65 -7.79 2.94 -3.44
C GLU A 65 -7.79 2.57 -4.94
N ALA A 66 -8.19 3.48 -5.80
CA ALA A 66 -8.17 3.29 -7.26
C ALA A 66 -6.74 3.04 -7.78
N ARG A 67 -5.72 3.75 -7.23
CA ARG A 67 -4.32 3.53 -7.59
C ARG A 67 -3.82 2.13 -7.20
N MET A 68 -4.18 1.64 -6.01
CA MET A 68 -3.85 0.28 -5.59
C MET A 68 -4.57 -0.76 -6.45
N ASN A 69 -5.84 -0.51 -6.79
CA ASN A 69 -6.66 -1.39 -7.63
C ASN A 69 -6.26 -1.37 -9.12
N ALA A 70 -5.31 -0.55 -9.53
CA ALA A 70 -4.74 -0.59 -10.88
C ALA A 70 -3.83 -1.81 -11.10
N PHE A 71 -3.43 -2.51 -10.03
CA PHE A 71 -2.65 -3.74 -10.08
C PHE A 71 -3.52 -4.97 -9.88
N ASP A 72 -3.15 -6.08 -10.50
CA ASP A 72 -3.81 -7.36 -10.29
C ASP A 72 -3.57 -7.86 -8.86
N GLN A 73 -4.63 -8.02 -8.08
CA GLN A 73 -4.58 -8.41 -6.69
C GLN A 73 -5.33 -9.71 -6.46
N PHE A 74 -4.83 -10.49 -5.52
CA PHE A 74 -5.37 -11.82 -5.21
C PHE A 74 -5.31 -12.09 -3.71
N VAL A 75 -6.12 -13.07 -3.32
CA VAL A 75 -6.05 -13.72 -2.02
C VAL A 75 -5.85 -15.22 -2.23
N THR A 76 -5.01 -15.83 -1.42
CA THR A 76 -4.85 -17.27 -1.33
C THR A 76 -4.83 -17.73 0.12
N GLU A 77 -5.13 -19.00 0.37
CA GLU A 77 -5.06 -19.60 1.70
C GLU A 77 -3.77 -20.41 1.86
N ILE A 78 -2.97 -20.07 2.86
CA ILE A 78 -1.74 -20.80 3.24
C ILE A 78 -1.81 -21.08 4.73
N ASP A 79 -1.80 -22.36 5.13
CA ASP A 79 -1.84 -22.82 6.52
C ASP A 79 -3.01 -22.18 7.32
N ASP A 80 -4.21 -22.18 6.72
CA ASP A 80 -5.45 -21.58 7.25
C ASP A 80 -5.40 -20.04 7.44
N LEU A 81 -4.40 -19.37 6.83
CA LEU A 81 -4.29 -17.92 6.79
C LEU A 81 -4.63 -17.40 5.39
N SER A 82 -5.48 -16.40 5.34
CA SER A 82 -5.82 -15.67 4.10
C SER A 82 -4.73 -14.65 3.82
N ILE A 83 -3.97 -14.85 2.73
CA ILE A 83 -2.85 -14.00 2.34
C ILE A 83 -3.24 -13.20 1.10
N HIS A 84 -3.30 -11.89 1.27
CA HIS A 84 -3.46 -10.94 0.16
C HIS A 84 -2.11 -10.62 -0.47
N PHE A 85 -2.09 -10.43 -1.79
CA PHE A 85 -0.88 -10.02 -2.53
C PHE A 85 -1.22 -9.37 -3.87
N ILE A 86 -0.32 -8.49 -4.34
CA ILE A 86 -0.27 -8.05 -5.73
C ILE A 86 0.48 -9.13 -6.52
N HIS A 87 -0.03 -9.51 -7.69
CA HIS A 87 0.67 -10.35 -8.65
C HIS A 87 0.61 -9.72 -10.04
N GLN A 88 1.59 -8.89 -10.33
CA GLN A 88 1.68 -8.23 -11.62
C GLN A 88 2.60 -9.00 -12.56
N ARG A 89 2.03 -9.49 -13.64
CA ARG A 89 2.79 -10.22 -14.67
C ARG A 89 3.37 -9.25 -15.68
N SER A 90 4.60 -9.53 -16.08
CA SER A 90 5.23 -8.88 -17.22
C SER A 90 4.58 -9.32 -18.52
N PRO A 91 4.51 -8.46 -19.56
CA PRO A 91 4.23 -8.87 -20.92
C PRO A 91 5.33 -9.77 -21.50
N GLU A 92 6.53 -9.76 -20.93
CA GLU A 92 7.67 -10.56 -21.39
C GLU A 92 7.55 -12.01 -20.88
N SER A 93 7.44 -12.97 -21.80
CA SER A 93 7.19 -14.38 -21.46
C SER A 93 8.33 -15.04 -20.67
N ASN A 94 9.56 -14.51 -20.79
CA ASN A 94 10.77 -15.02 -20.13
C ASN A 94 11.13 -14.21 -18.87
N ALA A 95 10.23 -13.32 -18.39
CA ALA A 95 10.45 -12.54 -17.19
C ALA A 95 10.72 -13.44 -15.99
N MET A 96 11.69 -13.04 -15.15
CA MET A 96 12.05 -13.78 -13.96
C MET A 96 11.01 -13.55 -12.86
N PRO A 97 10.57 -14.58 -12.09
CA PRO A 97 9.71 -14.37 -10.93
C PRO A 97 10.47 -13.63 -9.82
N LEU A 98 9.85 -12.59 -9.26
CA LEU A 98 10.39 -11.78 -8.18
C LEU A 98 9.36 -11.64 -7.05
N LEU A 99 9.74 -12.07 -5.85
CA LEU A 99 8.99 -11.82 -4.63
C LEU A 99 9.60 -10.61 -3.91
N ILE A 100 8.79 -9.59 -3.64
CA ILE A 100 9.20 -8.42 -2.86
C ILE A 100 8.29 -8.26 -1.65
N THR A 101 8.88 -8.03 -0.48
CA THR A 101 8.15 -7.85 0.78
C THR A 101 8.48 -6.53 1.42
N HIS A 102 7.45 -5.84 1.91
CA HIS A 102 7.66 -4.66 2.76
C HIS A 102 8.07 -5.07 4.17
N GLY A 103 8.53 -4.12 4.98
CA GLY A 103 8.81 -4.30 6.40
C GLY A 103 7.79 -3.56 7.26
N TRP A 104 7.72 -3.91 8.57
CA TRP A 104 6.90 -3.15 9.51
C TRP A 104 7.51 -1.76 9.78
N PRO A 105 6.74 -0.67 9.81
CA PRO A 105 5.29 -0.55 9.71
C PRO A 105 4.78 -0.23 8.29
N GLY A 106 5.48 -0.67 7.25
CA GLY A 106 5.15 -0.40 5.86
C GLY A 106 3.96 -1.19 5.32
N SER A 107 3.78 -1.13 4.00
CA SER A 107 2.74 -1.87 3.27
C SER A 107 3.12 -2.01 1.79
N ILE A 108 2.28 -2.72 1.03
CA ILE A 108 2.42 -2.84 -0.43
C ILE A 108 2.50 -1.48 -1.14
N VAL A 109 2.02 -0.40 -0.51
CA VAL A 109 2.06 0.96 -1.06
C VAL A 109 3.47 1.45 -1.36
N GLU A 110 4.48 0.94 -0.62
CA GLU A 110 5.89 1.27 -0.85
C GLU A 110 6.40 0.87 -2.24
N PHE A 111 5.76 -0.13 -2.86
CA PHE A 111 6.19 -0.70 -4.13
C PHE A 111 5.39 -0.26 -5.35
N LEU A 112 4.30 0.51 -5.18
CA LEU A 112 3.43 0.89 -6.30
C LEU A 112 4.16 1.63 -7.44
N ASP A 113 5.22 2.37 -7.12
CA ASP A 113 5.99 3.11 -8.12
C ASP A 113 7.08 2.27 -8.80
N VAL A 114 7.44 1.11 -8.24
CA VAL A 114 8.50 0.25 -8.81
C VAL A 114 7.95 -0.98 -9.53
N ILE A 115 6.71 -1.40 -9.25
CA ILE A 115 6.11 -2.57 -9.90
C ILE A 115 6.04 -2.38 -11.42
N GLY A 116 5.57 -1.22 -11.89
CA GLY A 116 5.51 -0.91 -13.32
C GLY A 116 6.88 -1.03 -14.01
N PRO A 117 7.91 -0.29 -13.57
CA PRO A 117 9.27 -0.40 -14.11
C PRO A 117 9.86 -1.82 -14.07
N LEU A 118 9.54 -2.61 -13.03
CA LEU A 118 10.02 -3.99 -12.93
C LEU A 118 9.27 -4.94 -13.86
N THR A 119 7.99 -4.74 -14.11
CA THR A 119 7.19 -5.65 -14.94
C THR A 119 7.22 -5.30 -16.42
N ASP A 120 7.36 -4.02 -16.75
CA ASP A 120 7.49 -3.53 -18.13
C ASP A 120 8.64 -2.51 -18.25
N PRO A 121 9.90 -2.98 -18.12
CA PRO A 121 11.05 -2.09 -18.19
C PRO A 121 11.16 -1.37 -19.54
N VAL A 122 10.67 -1.96 -20.64
CA VAL A 122 10.71 -1.34 -21.98
C VAL A 122 9.90 -0.04 -22.00
N ALA A 123 8.71 -0.01 -21.42
CA ALA A 123 7.91 1.20 -21.29
C ALA A 123 8.59 2.29 -20.42
N HIS A 124 9.59 1.89 -19.62
CA HIS A 124 10.34 2.77 -18.73
C HIS A 124 11.81 3.01 -19.16
N GLY A 125 12.15 2.71 -20.42
CA GLY A 125 13.48 2.97 -21.00
C GLY A 125 14.53 1.90 -20.71
N GLY A 126 14.13 0.76 -20.11
CA GLY A 126 14.96 -0.43 -19.90
C GLY A 126 14.87 -1.43 -21.05
N LYS A 127 15.22 -2.68 -20.77
CA LYS A 127 15.25 -3.78 -21.75
C LYS A 127 14.30 -4.89 -21.34
N ALA A 128 13.76 -5.62 -22.34
CA ALA A 128 12.87 -6.76 -22.12
C ALA A 128 13.52 -7.87 -21.27
N GLU A 129 14.83 -8.05 -21.40
CA GLU A 129 15.60 -9.06 -20.63
C GLU A 129 15.68 -8.77 -19.13
N ASP A 130 15.39 -7.52 -18.70
CA ASP A 130 15.41 -7.08 -17.31
C ASP A 130 14.03 -7.19 -16.63
N ALA A 131 13.04 -7.78 -17.31
CA ALA A 131 11.67 -7.85 -16.83
C ALA A 131 11.46 -8.91 -15.73
N PHE A 132 10.52 -8.61 -14.82
CA PHE A 132 10.12 -9.51 -13.74
C PHE A 132 8.61 -9.74 -13.73
N HIS A 133 8.18 -10.94 -13.34
CA HIS A 133 6.84 -11.18 -12.81
C HIS A 133 6.87 -10.91 -11.31
N VAL A 134 6.17 -9.87 -10.84
CA VAL A 134 6.26 -9.42 -9.45
C VAL A 134 5.14 -10.01 -8.62
N VAL A 135 5.48 -10.56 -7.45
CA VAL A 135 4.56 -10.92 -6.37
C VAL A 135 4.91 -10.08 -5.14
N CYS A 136 3.94 -9.35 -4.60
CA CYS A 136 4.12 -8.50 -3.43
C CYS A 136 3.03 -8.81 -2.39
N PRO A 137 3.30 -9.67 -1.39
CA PRO A 137 2.35 -9.97 -0.33
C PRO A 137 2.19 -8.81 0.65
N SER A 138 0.99 -8.72 1.23
CA SER A 138 0.73 -7.94 2.44
C SER A 138 1.11 -8.77 3.66
N LEU A 139 1.90 -8.20 4.58
CA LEU A 139 2.35 -8.83 5.82
C LEU A 139 1.57 -8.32 7.03
#